data_4655fe389eb9b0dd1aacca2581f2113d
#
_entry.id   4655fe389eb9b0dd1aacca2581f2113d
#
_cell.length_a   1.000
_cell.length_b   1.000
_cell.length_c   1.000
_cell.angle_alpha   90.00
_cell.angle_beta   90.00
_cell.angle_gamma   90.00
#
_symmetry.space_group_name_H-M   'P 1'
#
loop_
_entity.id
_entity.type
_entity.pdbx_description
1 polymer ?
#
loop_
_entity_poly.entity_id
_entity_poly.type
_entity_poly.pdbx_seq_one_letter_code
_entity_poly.pdbx_strand_id
1 'polypeptide(L)'
;MQGKIADFSIPDIFQLVSSQGKSGSLAISGNDRMTIFLFSGGSIVDVQPDRRESRSLLGTMLRDAGYLTDSELKRFLSFQGTSGKKIGEILVEKGKISKDVLARYLVLQVKECLFDVLTLREGEYRFEGFAVRPVTWGGEPIRPDVLMMEGMQFLDEYPRLKGIFPSGDFRVMRKRGERVDPHAFSEEERILWKALDFSDDPERVYRKACLTVFEGVKGMAALLQRGLIEVSAVDQGGRVDPARLLRDEIAFRRRFDSIRLALWGAAAVAAAVWIHGALLSRGAFRTFSAWVDFF
;
A
#
# COMPACT_ATOMS: atom_id res chain seq x y z
N MET A 1 25.16 11.30 19.18
CA MET A 1 25.61 9.90 19.31
C MET A 1 25.89 9.40 17.89
N GLN A 2 27.04 8.78 17.68
CA GLN A 2 27.42 8.25 16.35
C GLN A 2 28.34 7.04 16.53
N GLY A 3 28.40 6.16 15.55
CA GLY A 3 29.26 4.97 15.58
C GLY A 3 29.07 4.10 14.34
N LYS A 4 29.69 2.93 14.36
CA LYS A 4 29.56 1.91 13.31
C LYS A 4 28.52 0.87 13.69
N ILE A 5 27.79 0.35 12.69
CA ILE A 5 26.81 -0.72 12.88
C ILE A 5 27.49 -2.02 13.35
N ALA A 6 28.75 -2.23 12.96
CA ALA A 6 29.54 -3.38 13.42
C ALA A 6 29.80 -3.40 14.94
N ASP A 7 29.86 -2.21 15.58
CA ASP A 7 30.09 -2.08 17.02
C ASP A 7 28.80 -2.09 17.84
N PHE A 8 27.71 -1.59 17.24
CA PHE A 8 26.39 -1.50 17.86
C PHE A 8 25.31 -1.90 16.85
N SER A 9 24.58 -2.95 17.18
CA SER A 9 23.53 -3.44 16.28
C SER A 9 22.40 -2.43 16.12
N ILE A 10 21.74 -2.46 14.97
CA ILE A 10 20.60 -1.57 14.72
C ILE A 10 19.48 -1.71 15.76
N PRO A 11 19.08 -2.93 16.19
CA PRO A 11 18.13 -3.09 17.29
C PRO A 11 18.57 -2.38 18.57
N ASP A 12 19.86 -2.48 18.97
CA ASP A 12 20.37 -1.83 20.18
C ASP A 12 20.30 -0.31 20.08
N ILE A 13 20.58 0.25 18.90
CA ILE A 13 20.50 1.70 18.65
C ILE A 13 19.05 2.18 18.81
N PHE A 14 18.08 1.49 18.20
CA PHE A 14 16.66 1.84 18.31
C PHE A 14 16.17 1.72 19.75
N GLN A 15 16.55 0.64 20.44
CA GLN A 15 16.22 0.43 21.84
C GLN A 15 16.80 1.54 22.73
N LEU A 16 18.04 1.96 22.48
CA LEU A 16 18.69 3.03 23.24
C LEU A 16 17.97 4.37 23.06
N VAL A 17 17.60 4.72 21.81
CA VAL A 17 16.85 5.96 21.51
C VAL A 17 15.47 5.92 22.17
N SER A 18 14.78 4.77 22.07
CA SER A 18 13.44 4.58 22.62
C SER A 18 13.43 4.62 24.15
N SER A 19 14.31 3.83 24.81
CA SER A 19 14.36 3.74 26.27
C SER A 19 14.74 5.04 26.95
N GLN A 20 15.53 5.89 26.29
CA GLN A 20 15.91 7.21 26.77
C GLN A 20 14.89 8.31 26.40
N GLY A 21 13.78 7.97 25.76
CA GLY A 21 12.74 8.93 25.36
C GLY A 21 13.26 10.06 24.47
N LYS A 22 14.29 9.79 23.63
CA LYS A 22 14.96 10.83 22.84
C LYS A 22 14.08 11.34 21.70
N SER A 23 14.25 12.63 21.40
CA SER A 23 13.68 13.28 20.21
C SER A 23 14.81 13.77 19.31
N GLY A 24 14.65 13.60 18.00
CA GLY A 24 15.66 13.95 17.00
C GLY A 24 15.64 13.08 15.77
N SER A 25 16.74 13.07 15.00
CA SER A 25 16.90 12.23 13.82
C SER A 25 17.97 11.17 14.05
N LEU A 26 17.67 9.94 13.63
CA LEU A 26 18.63 8.84 13.53
C LEU A 26 18.87 8.58 12.04
N ALA A 27 20.04 8.97 11.55
CA ALA A 27 20.52 8.64 10.21
C ALA A 27 21.30 7.32 10.26
N ILE A 28 20.96 6.40 9.39
CA ILE A 28 21.64 5.11 9.19
C ILE A 28 22.11 5.06 7.75
N SER A 29 23.40 4.85 7.55
CA SER A 29 24.03 4.77 6.22
C SER A 29 24.75 3.43 6.04
N GLY A 30 24.58 2.82 4.87
CA GLY A 30 25.23 1.59 4.46
C GLY A 30 24.88 1.26 3.01
N ASN A 31 25.77 0.53 2.30
CA ASN A 31 25.58 0.16 0.89
C ASN A 31 25.25 1.39 -0.01
N ASP A 32 25.94 2.50 0.19
CA ASP A 32 25.75 3.79 -0.52
C ASP A 32 24.33 4.38 -0.38
N ARG A 33 23.57 4.00 0.63
CA ARG A 33 22.23 4.49 0.95
C ARG A 33 22.18 5.09 2.33
N MET A 34 21.22 6.00 2.53
CA MET A 34 20.99 6.63 3.83
C MET A 34 19.49 6.71 4.10
N THR A 35 19.08 6.17 5.24
CA THR A 35 17.70 6.27 5.76
C THR A 35 17.71 7.07 7.05
N ILE A 36 16.78 8.01 7.19
CA ILE A 36 16.67 8.86 8.37
C ILE A 36 15.33 8.58 9.05
N PHE A 37 15.38 8.16 10.32
CA PHE A 37 14.20 7.99 11.17
C PHE A 37 14.06 9.21 12.08
N LEU A 38 12.87 9.78 12.17
CA LEU A 38 12.55 10.86 13.09
C LEU A 38 11.87 10.31 14.33
N PHE A 39 12.40 10.70 15.50
CA PHE A 39 11.91 10.28 16.81
C PHE A 39 11.30 11.46 17.58
N SER A 40 10.21 11.20 18.27
CA SER A 40 9.63 12.12 19.26
C SER A 40 9.29 11.35 20.53
N GLY A 41 9.94 11.71 21.63
CA GLY A 41 9.75 11.00 22.91
C GLY A 41 10.07 9.51 22.86
N GLY A 42 11.06 9.10 22.05
CA GLY A 42 11.47 7.70 21.88
C GLY A 42 10.64 6.90 20.89
N SER A 43 9.57 7.47 20.34
CA SER A 43 8.72 6.82 19.30
C SER A 43 9.06 7.34 17.91
N ILE A 44 8.94 6.50 16.89
CA ILE A 44 9.16 6.87 15.50
C ILE A 44 7.92 7.63 15.01
N VAL A 45 8.13 8.82 14.47
CA VAL A 45 7.06 9.68 13.95
C VAL A 45 7.14 9.90 12.45
N ASP A 46 8.27 9.63 11.83
CA ASP A 46 8.46 9.75 10.38
C ASP A 46 9.70 9.00 9.92
N VAL A 47 9.80 8.71 8.63
CA VAL A 47 10.98 8.17 7.99
C VAL A 47 11.23 8.85 6.65
N GLN A 48 12.50 9.10 6.36
CA GLN A 48 12.95 9.61 5.06
C GLN A 48 13.87 8.56 4.43
N PRO A 49 13.35 7.72 3.52
CA PRO A 49 14.14 6.76 2.79
C PRO A 49 15.08 7.47 1.81
N ASP A 50 16.17 6.81 1.43
CA ASP A 50 17.01 7.30 0.34
C ASP A 50 16.18 7.46 -0.93
N ARG A 51 16.32 8.60 -1.61
CA ARG A 51 15.59 8.89 -2.85
C ARG A 51 15.93 7.93 -4.00
N ARG A 52 17.07 7.23 -3.92
CA ARG A 52 17.45 6.17 -4.86
C ARG A 52 16.62 4.91 -4.66
N GLU A 53 16.08 4.70 -3.46
CA GLU A 53 15.17 3.59 -3.15
C GLU A 53 13.73 3.96 -3.49
N SER A 54 13.42 3.97 -4.79
CA SER A 54 12.10 4.41 -5.29
C SER A 54 10.94 3.57 -4.73
N ARG A 55 11.18 2.31 -4.38
CA ARG A 55 10.16 1.38 -3.87
C ARG A 55 9.61 1.79 -2.50
N SER A 56 10.45 2.37 -1.66
CA SER A 56 10.08 2.82 -0.30
C SER A 56 9.53 4.25 -0.27
N LEU A 57 9.48 4.95 -1.42
CA LEU A 57 8.89 6.28 -1.49
C LEU A 57 7.36 6.20 -1.46
N LEU A 58 6.73 6.98 -0.58
CA LEU A 58 5.26 7.01 -0.40
C LEU A 58 4.49 7.17 -1.72
N GLY A 59 4.94 8.07 -2.58
CA GLY A 59 4.30 8.30 -3.88
C GLY A 59 4.32 7.07 -4.78
N THR A 60 5.45 6.35 -4.81
CA THR A 60 5.60 5.09 -5.55
C THR A 60 4.71 4.00 -4.97
N MET A 61 4.70 3.84 -3.65
CA MET A 61 3.85 2.86 -2.97
C MET A 61 2.36 3.08 -3.28
N LEU A 62 1.90 4.33 -3.26
CA LEU A 62 0.52 4.68 -3.58
C LEU A 62 0.19 4.48 -5.06
N ARG A 63 1.15 4.72 -5.98
CA ARG A 63 1.00 4.42 -7.39
C ARG A 63 0.85 2.92 -7.62
N ASP A 64 1.73 2.12 -7.05
CA ASP A 64 1.74 0.67 -7.21
C ASP A 64 0.48 0.01 -6.61
N ALA A 65 -0.07 0.62 -5.56
CA ALA A 65 -1.36 0.25 -5.00
C ALA A 65 -2.58 0.74 -5.82
N GLY A 66 -2.35 1.51 -6.89
CA GLY A 66 -3.40 1.99 -7.79
C GLY A 66 -4.19 3.21 -7.30
N TYR A 67 -3.69 3.95 -6.30
CA TYR A 67 -4.28 5.23 -5.90
C TYR A 67 -3.92 6.37 -6.84
N LEU A 68 -2.78 6.26 -7.53
CA LEU A 68 -2.25 7.25 -8.47
C LEU A 68 -1.84 6.57 -9.77
N THR A 69 -1.99 7.28 -10.87
CA THR A 69 -1.32 6.96 -12.14
C THR A 69 0.09 7.56 -12.16
N ASP A 70 0.94 7.11 -13.08
CA ASP A 70 2.29 7.69 -13.26
C ASP A 70 2.24 9.19 -13.60
N SER A 71 1.26 9.61 -14.41
CA SER A 71 1.07 11.01 -14.78
C SER A 71 0.62 11.88 -13.60
N GLU A 72 -0.26 11.35 -12.74
CA GLU A 72 -0.68 12.02 -11.51
C GLU A 72 0.46 12.14 -10.52
N LEU A 73 1.24 11.06 -10.31
CA LEU A 73 2.40 11.09 -9.44
C LEU A 73 3.40 12.17 -9.88
N LYS A 74 3.78 12.20 -11.16
CA LYS A 74 4.67 13.23 -11.71
C LYS A 74 4.14 14.64 -11.46
N ARG A 75 2.84 14.88 -11.68
CA ARG A 75 2.20 16.19 -11.46
C ARG A 75 2.25 16.59 -9.98
N PHE A 76 1.96 15.68 -9.05
CA PHE A 76 1.99 15.97 -7.62
C PHE A 76 3.42 16.19 -7.09
N LEU A 77 4.41 15.48 -7.64
CA LEU A 77 5.82 15.70 -7.31
C LEU A 77 6.30 17.09 -7.79
N SER A 78 5.89 17.54 -8.98
CA SER A 78 6.17 18.90 -9.45
C SER A 78 5.54 19.95 -8.54
N PHE A 79 4.29 19.74 -8.11
CA PHE A 79 3.61 20.63 -7.17
C PHE A 79 4.27 20.64 -5.79
N GLN A 80 4.76 19.51 -5.31
CA GLN A 80 5.53 19.39 -4.06
C GLN A 80 6.76 20.30 -4.09
N GLY A 81 7.50 20.29 -5.21
CA GLY A 81 8.71 21.12 -5.38
C GLY A 81 8.46 22.62 -5.23
N THR A 82 7.25 23.10 -5.53
CA THR A 82 6.87 24.52 -5.44
C THR A 82 6.16 24.88 -4.14
N SER A 83 5.44 23.95 -3.53
CA SER A 83 4.60 24.22 -2.35
C SER A 83 5.32 24.05 -1.01
N GLY A 84 6.45 23.35 -0.96
CA GLY A 84 7.16 23.00 0.27
C GLY A 84 6.42 22.01 1.18
N LYS A 85 5.22 21.52 0.79
CA LYS A 85 4.42 20.55 1.53
C LYS A 85 4.90 19.11 1.24
N LYS A 86 4.66 18.19 2.17
CA LYS A 86 4.89 16.76 1.90
C LYS A 86 3.84 16.22 0.92
N ILE A 87 4.24 15.26 0.08
CA ILE A 87 3.36 14.68 -0.94
C ILE A 87 2.08 14.08 -0.34
N GLY A 88 2.18 13.44 0.83
CA GLY A 88 1.01 12.88 1.54
C GLY A 88 -0.03 13.94 1.89
N GLU A 89 0.41 15.10 2.39
CA GLU A 89 -0.47 16.22 2.72
C GLU A 89 -1.18 16.75 1.47
N ILE A 90 -0.43 16.90 0.37
CA ILE A 90 -0.98 17.35 -0.92
C ILE A 90 -2.06 16.39 -1.42
N LEU A 91 -1.82 15.08 -1.32
CA LEU A 91 -2.75 14.05 -1.80
C LEU A 91 -4.05 14.03 -0.99
N VAL A 92 -3.97 14.24 0.33
CA VAL A 92 -5.15 14.35 1.19
C VAL A 92 -5.91 15.66 0.91
N GLU A 93 -5.23 16.79 0.82
CA GLU A 93 -5.84 18.09 0.49
C GLU A 93 -6.56 18.07 -0.88
N LYS A 94 -6.01 17.34 -1.84
CA LYS A 94 -6.61 17.17 -3.17
C LYS A 94 -7.66 16.06 -3.25
N GLY A 95 -8.00 15.41 -2.13
CA GLY A 95 -9.00 14.36 -2.05
C GLY A 95 -8.65 13.06 -2.81
N LYS A 96 -7.35 12.84 -3.10
CA LYS A 96 -6.89 11.63 -3.79
C LYS A 96 -6.88 10.42 -2.87
N ILE A 97 -6.54 10.61 -1.60
CA ILE A 97 -6.55 9.60 -0.55
C ILE A 97 -7.16 10.18 0.73
N SER A 98 -7.71 9.32 1.58
CA SER A 98 -8.13 9.72 2.93
C SER A 98 -6.94 9.80 3.88
N LYS A 99 -7.12 10.46 5.04
CA LYS A 99 -6.12 10.47 6.11
C LYS A 99 -5.78 9.06 6.60
N ASP A 100 -6.76 8.17 6.69
CA ASP A 100 -6.57 6.79 7.13
C ASP A 100 -5.71 6.00 6.15
N VAL A 101 -5.90 6.20 4.83
CA VAL A 101 -5.05 5.61 3.81
C VAL A 101 -3.63 6.15 3.96
N LEU A 102 -3.46 7.46 4.11
CA LEU A 102 -2.14 8.06 4.31
C LEU A 102 -1.45 7.47 5.54
N ALA A 103 -2.13 7.40 6.68
CA ALA A 103 -1.58 6.86 7.93
C ALA A 103 -1.08 5.43 7.75
N ARG A 104 -1.88 4.54 7.13
CA ARG A 104 -1.49 3.15 6.87
C ARG A 104 -0.25 3.04 5.98
N TYR A 105 -0.16 3.83 4.91
CA TYR A 105 1.01 3.79 4.02
C TYR A 105 2.26 4.42 4.63
N LEU A 106 2.13 5.36 5.55
CA LEU A 106 3.26 5.88 6.30
C LEU A 106 3.81 4.84 7.30
N VAL A 107 2.94 4.10 7.99
CA VAL A 107 3.35 2.96 8.82
C VAL A 107 4.05 1.89 7.97
N LEU A 108 3.47 1.55 6.81
CA LEU A 108 4.08 0.61 5.87
C LEU A 108 5.46 1.09 5.41
N GLN A 109 5.63 2.38 5.11
CA GLN A 109 6.91 2.97 4.74
C GLN A 109 7.96 2.84 5.85
N VAL A 110 7.56 3.11 7.10
CA VAL A 110 8.46 2.94 8.26
C VAL A 110 8.92 1.49 8.40
N LYS A 111 7.98 0.52 8.30
CA LYS A 111 8.31 -0.91 8.37
C LYS A 111 9.28 -1.33 7.26
N GLU A 112 9.02 -0.98 6.01
CA GLU A 112 9.88 -1.30 4.87
C GLU A 112 11.29 -0.71 5.05
N CYS A 113 11.37 0.57 5.43
CA CYS A 113 12.66 1.21 5.68
C CYS A 113 13.43 0.57 6.84
N LEU A 114 12.71 0.14 7.88
CA LEU A 114 13.34 -0.58 8.99
C LEU A 114 13.89 -1.93 8.55
N PHE A 115 13.09 -2.72 7.81
CA PHE A 115 13.54 -4.02 7.33
C PHE A 115 14.75 -3.90 6.41
N ASP A 116 14.80 -2.88 5.56
CA ASP A 116 15.96 -2.60 4.72
C ASP A 116 17.22 -2.33 5.57
N VAL A 117 17.14 -1.44 6.57
CA VAL A 117 18.31 -1.14 7.40
C VAL A 117 18.72 -2.30 8.30
N LEU A 118 17.78 -3.14 8.76
CA LEU A 118 18.10 -4.34 9.54
C LEU A 118 18.94 -5.37 8.77
N THR A 119 18.92 -5.34 7.45
CA THR A 119 19.77 -6.22 6.61
C THR A 119 21.22 -5.74 6.50
N LEU A 120 21.52 -4.52 6.92
CA LEU A 120 22.86 -3.95 6.84
C LEU A 120 23.80 -4.66 7.83
N ARG A 121 24.95 -5.12 7.34
CA ARG A 121 26.01 -5.70 8.15
C ARG A 121 27.09 -4.70 8.50
N GLU A 122 27.27 -3.71 7.62
CA GLU A 122 28.27 -2.66 7.74
C GLU A 122 27.64 -1.31 7.44
N GLY A 123 28.14 -0.27 8.08
CA GLY A 123 27.65 1.09 7.90
C GLY A 123 27.85 1.93 9.15
N GLU A 124 27.30 3.11 9.11
CA GLU A 124 27.41 4.10 10.18
C GLU A 124 26.03 4.58 10.61
N TYR A 125 25.94 4.96 11.88
CA TYR A 125 24.76 5.63 12.40
C TYR A 125 25.15 6.95 13.05
N ARG A 126 24.22 7.92 12.95
CA ARG A 126 24.32 9.22 13.63
C ARG A 126 22.96 9.61 14.18
N PHE A 127 22.91 9.89 15.48
CA PHE A 127 21.73 10.47 16.11
C PHE A 127 22.02 11.92 16.50
N GLU A 128 21.15 12.82 16.03
CA GLU A 128 21.15 14.25 16.35
C GLU A 128 19.88 14.60 17.11
N GLY A 129 20.04 15.14 18.34
CA GLY A 129 18.93 15.50 19.21
C GLY A 129 18.44 16.91 18.90
N PHE A 130 17.14 17.04 18.64
CA PHE A 130 16.43 18.31 18.51
C PHE A 130 14.93 18.10 18.76
N ALA A 131 14.18 19.20 18.98
CA ALA A 131 12.75 19.13 19.16
C ALA A 131 12.06 18.77 17.83
N VAL A 132 11.43 17.60 17.77
CA VAL A 132 10.65 17.15 16.62
C VAL A 132 9.18 17.55 16.83
N ARG A 133 8.62 18.28 15.88
CA ARG A 133 7.19 18.60 15.91
C ARG A 133 6.39 17.32 15.65
N PRO A 134 5.32 17.06 16.41
CA PRO A 134 4.42 15.95 16.11
C PRO A 134 3.94 16.04 14.66
N VAL A 135 3.99 14.92 13.96
CA VAL A 135 3.55 14.88 12.57
C VAL A 135 2.03 14.92 12.52
N THR A 136 1.47 15.86 11.77
CA THR A 136 0.02 16.15 11.71
C THR A 136 -0.76 15.22 10.78
N TRP A 137 -0.17 14.12 10.30
CA TRP A 137 -0.83 13.21 9.36
C TRP A 137 -1.83 12.23 9.98
N GLY A 138 -2.09 12.34 11.32
CA GLY A 138 -3.16 11.58 11.99
C GLY A 138 -2.82 10.14 12.37
N GLY A 139 -1.58 9.70 12.15
CA GLY A 139 -1.11 8.41 12.64
C GLY A 139 -0.57 8.50 14.06
N GLU A 140 -0.67 7.41 14.81
CA GLU A 140 -0.03 7.30 16.13
C GLU A 140 1.48 7.11 15.98
N PRO A 141 2.28 7.65 16.92
CA PRO A 141 3.71 7.40 16.98
C PRO A 141 3.98 5.89 17.10
N ILE A 142 4.91 5.40 16.30
CA ILE A 142 5.19 3.95 16.23
C ILE A 142 6.25 3.62 17.29
N ARG A 143 5.93 2.66 18.14
CA ARG A 143 6.86 2.18 19.16
C ARG A 143 7.95 1.30 18.53
N PRO A 144 9.25 1.64 18.72
CA PRO A 144 10.34 0.87 18.14
C PRO A 144 10.42 -0.58 18.62
N ASP A 145 10.06 -0.86 19.88
CA ASP A 145 10.08 -2.21 20.45
C ASP A 145 9.17 -3.18 19.68
N VAL A 146 7.95 -2.75 19.31
CA VAL A 146 7.01 -3.54 18.51
C VAL A 146 7.59 -3.81 17.12
N LEU A 147 8.12 -2.76 16.47
CA LEU A 147 8.75 -2.89 15.14
C LEU A 147 9.98 -3.78 15.15
N MET A 148 10.78 -3.75 16.23
CA MET A 148 11.95 -4.62 16.36
C MET A 148 11.56 -6.09 16.45
N MET A 149 10.47 -6.43 17.14
CA MET A 149 9.96 -7.81 17.16
C MET A 149 9.60 -8.30 15.75
N GLU A 150 8.87 -7.48 14.99
CA GLU A 150 8.55 -7.79 13.58
C GLU A 150 9.81 -7.86 12.71
N GLY A 151 10.78 -6.97 12.96
CA GLY A 151 12.06 -6.95 12.26
C GLY A 151 12.93 -8.18 12.53
N MET A 152 12.96 -8.67 13.76
CA MET A 152 13.67 -9.91 14.09
C MET A 152 13.02 -11.12 13.42
N GLN A 153 11.68 -11.18 13.40
CA GLN A 153 10.96 -12.20 12.67
C GLN A 153 11.27 -12.13 11.15
N PHE A 154 11.32 -10.94 10.58
CA PHE A 154 11.73 -10.74 9.19
C PHE A 154 13.13 -11.31 8.93
N LEU A 155 14.12 -11.00 9.75
CA LEU A 155 15.48 -11.49 9.56
C LEU A 155 15.58 -13.02 9.61
N ASP A 156 14.79 -13.67 10.45
CA ASP A 156 14.78 -15.12 10.61
C ASP A 156 14.00 -15.85 9.50
N GLU A 157 12.81 -15.39 9.16
CA GLU A 157 11.89 -16.09 8.26
C GLU A 157 12.06 -15.72 6.79
N TYR A 158 12.36 -14.45 6.47
CA TYR A 158 12.32 -13.94 5.09
C TYR A 158 13.26 -14.66 4.12
N PRO A 159 14.53 -15.02 4.47
CA PRO A 159 15.42 -15.73 3.55
C PRO A 159 14.85 -17.09 3.12
N ARG A 160 14.21 -17.82 4.05
CA ARG A 160 13.58 -19.11 3.76
C ARG A 160 12.32 -18.96 2.92
N LEU A 161 11.46 -18.01 3.28
CA LEU A 161 10.23 -17.73 2.55
C LEU A 161 10.49 -17.26 1.12
N LYS A 162 11.48 -16.38 0.94
CA LYS A 162 11.91 -15.91 -0.39
C LYS A 162 12.38 -17.05 -1.27
N GLY A 163 13.05 -18.07 -0.71
CA GLY A 163 13.51 -19.25 -1.44
C GLY A 163 12.40 -20.16 -1.98
N ILE A 164 11.13 -19.98 -1.55
CA ILE A 164 9.98 -20.71 -2.09
C ILE A 164 9.61 -20.21 -3.50
N PHE A 165 9.90 -18.93 -3.79
CA PHE A 165 9.56 -18.29 -5.03
C PHE A 165 10.72 -18.31 -6.03
N PRO A 166 10.45 -18.25 -7.35
CA PRO A 166 11.49 -18.17 -8.35
C PRO A 166 12.45 -17.00 -8.12
N SER A 167 13.73 -17.20 -8.45
CA SER A 167 14.71 -16.11 -8.46
C SER A 167 14.41 -15.16 -9.62
N GLY A 168 14.34 -13.86 -9.34
CA GLY A 168 14.02 -12.84 -10.36
C GLY A 168 12.53 -12.47 -10.36
N ASP A 169 12.07 -11.93 -11.50
CA ASP A 169 10.69 -11.53 -11.67
C ASP A 169 9.78 -12.75 -11.85
N PHE A 170 8.66 -12.75 -11.15
CA PHE A 170 7.65 -13.79 -11.27
C PHE A 170 6.25 -13.19 -11.22
N ARG A 171 5.26 -13.97 -11.68
CA ARG A 171 3.85 -13.62 -11.62
C ARG A 171 3.11 -14.58 -10.73
N VAL A 172 2.06 -14.06 -10.10
CA VAL A 172 1.20 -14.82 -9.18
C VAL A 172 -0.24 -14.72 -9.65
N MET A 173 -0.89 -15.87 -9.81
CA MET A 173 -2.28 -15.93 -10.26
C MET A 173 -3.08 -16.87 -9.37
N ARG A 174 -4.38 -16.58 -9.22
CA ARG A 174 -5.29 -17.52 -8.59
C ARG A 174 -5.45 -18.77 -9.41
N LYS A 175 -5.39 -19.94 -8.78
CA LYS A 175 -5.73 -21.20 -9.43
C LYS A 175 -7.22 -21.26 -9.73
N ARG A 176 -7.56 -21.66 -10.95
CA ARG A 176 -8.95 -21.76 -11.39
C ARG A 176 -9.62 -23.04 -10.87
N GLY A 177 -10.88 -22.93 -10.46
CA GLY A 177 -11.70 -24.10 -10.10
C GLY A 177 -11.66 -24.50 -8.62
N GLU A 178 -10.80 -23.89 -7.80
CA GLU A 178 -10.77 -24.16 -6.37
C GLU A 178 -11.92 -23.43 -5.66
N ARG A 179 -12.73 -24.18 -4.89
CA ARG A 179 -13.71 -23.60 -3.96
C ARG A 179 -12.98 -23.15 -2.71
N VAL A 180 -12.92 -21.84 -2.53
CA VAL A 180 -12.26 -21.24 -1.38
C VAL A 180 -13.32 -20.89 -0.34
N ASP A 181 -13.16 -21.38 0.88
CA ASP A 181 -13.90 -20.89 2.02
C ASP A 181 -13.23 -19.62 2.56
N PRO A 182 -13.87 -18.44 2.42
CA PRO A 182 -13.28 -17.18 2.92
C PRO A 182 -13.04 -17.15 4.43
N HIS A 183 -13.75 -17.99 5.19
CA HIS A 183 -13.60 -18.08 6.66
C HIS A 183 -12.35 -18.86 7.08
N ALA A 184 -11.76 -19.62 6.17
CA ALA A 184 -10.53 -20.38 6.44
C ALA A 184 -9.25 -19.54 6.26
N PHE A 185 -9.35 -18.26 5.90
CA PHE A 185 -8.21 -17.37 5.72
C PHE A 185 -7.87 -16.59 6.98
N SER A 186 -6.55 -16.39 7.20
CA SER A 186 -6.09 -15.33 8.10
C SER A 186 -6.49 -13.95 7.53
N GLU A 187 -6.38 -12.91 8.34
CA GLU A 187 -6.68 -11.54 7.90
C GLU A 187 -5.78 -11.15 6.71
N GLU A 188 -4.47 -11.43 6.81
CA GLU A 188 -3.48 -11.14 5.79
C GLU A 188 -3.76 -11.94 4.50
N GLU A 189 -4.03 -13.24 4.62
CA GLU A 189 -4.37 -14.09 3.47
C GLU A 189 -5.62 -13.56 2.74
N ARG A 190 -6.64 -13.13 3.50
CA ARG A 190 -7.87 -12.59 2.94
C ARG A 190 -7.65 -11.28 2.18
N ILE A 191 -6.82 -10.39 2.73
CA ILE A 191 -6.49 -9.11 2.08
C ILE A 191 -5.66 -9.37 0.82
N LEU A 192 -4.66 -10.25 0.88
CA LEU A 192 -3.87 -10.67 -0.28
C LEU A 192 -4.72 -11.32 -1.35
N TRP A 193 -5.61 -12.25 -0.96
CA TRP A 193 -6.51 -12.91 -1.88
C TRP A 193 -7.34 -11.91 -2.69
N LYS A 194 -7.89 -10.88 -2.03
CA LYS A 194 -8.61 -9.80 -2.72
C LYS A 194 -7.69 -8.97 -3.62
N ALA A 195 -6.46 -8.71 -3.18
CA ALA A 195 -5.51 -7.91 -3.94
C ALA A 195 -5.03 -8.59 -5.23
N LEU A 196 -5.06 -9.93 -5.31
CA LEU A 196 -4.77 -10.69 -6.55
C LEU A 196 -5.73 -10.40 -7.71
N ASP A 197 -6.91 -9.81 -7.45
CA ASP A 197 -7.80 -9.33 -8.52
C ASP A 197 -7.28 -8.05 -9.19
N PHE A 198 -6.38 -7.35 -8.51
CA PHE A 198 -5.83 -6.08 -8.98
C PHE A 198 -4.63 -6.25 -9.90
N SER A 199 -3.74 -7.20 -9.62
CA SER A 199 -2.48 -7.41 -10.36
C SER A 199 -1.97 -8.84 -10.20
N ASP A 200 -1.21 -9.30 -11.19
CA ASP A 200 -0.40 -10.52 -11.13
C ASP A 200 1.04 -10.27 -10.68
N ASP A 201 1.45 -8.99 -10.57
CA ASP A 201 2.73 -8.57 -10.06
C ASP A 201 2.72 -8.61 -8.52
N PRO A 202 3.59 -9.43 -7.88
CA PRO A 202 3.58 -9.61 -6.43
C PRO A 202 3.76 -8.30 -5.66
N GLU A 203 4.68 -7.43 -6.09
CA GLU A 203 4.92 -6.16 -5.39
C GLU A 203 3.68 -5.26 -5.43
N ARG A 204 3.01 -5.16 -6.56
CA ARG A 204 1.76 -4.40 -6.67
C ARG A 204 0.64 -5.02 -5.83
N VAL A 205 0.58 -6.34 -5.75
CA VAL A 205 -0.37 -7.04 -4.86
C VAL A 205 -0.09 -6.71 -3.40
N TYR A 206 1.17 -6.76 -2.95
CA TYR A 206 1.54 -6.38 -1.58
C TYR A 206 1.19 -4.91 -1.30
N ARG A 207 1.53 -4.00 -2.20
CA ARG A 207 1.20 -2.57 -2.05
C ARG A 207 -0.31 -2.35 -2.01
N LYS A 208 -1.09 -3.04 -2.86
CA LYS A 208 -2.56 -2.97 -2.85
C LYS A 208 -3.15 -3.47 -1.54
N ALA A 209 -2.59 -4.53 -0.99
CA ALA A 209 -2.96 -5.10 0.30
C ALA A 209 -2.49 -4.23 1.50
N CYS A 210 -1.64 -3.23 1.26
CA CYS A 210 -0.96 -2.43 2.29
C CYS A 210 -0.15 -3.31 3.25
N LEU A 211 0.60 -4.27 2.69
CA LEU A 211 1.50 -5.18 3.38
C LEU A 211 2.95 -4.88 3.01
N THR A 212 3.87 -5.16 3.95
CA THR A 212 5.30 -5.18 3.65
C THR A 212 5.61 -6.32 2.67
N VAL A 213 6.76 -6.25 2.00
CA VAL A 213 7.22 -7.36 1.15
C VAL A 213 7.30 -8.66 1.96
N PHE A 214 7.73 -8.60 3.22
CA PHE A 214 7.81 -9.77 4.10
C PHE A 214 6.42 -10.37 4.40
N GLU A 215 5.48 -9.55 4.86
CA GLU A 215 4.10 -10.00 5.14
C GLU A 215 3.43 -10.54 3.87
N GLY A 216 3.67 -9.89 2.74
CA GLY A 216 3.19 -10.32 1.43
C GLY A 216 3.75 -11.67 0.99
N VAL A 217 5.07 -11.86 1.08
CA VAL A 217 5.73 -13.14 0.76
C VAL A 217 5.25 -14.24 1.70
N LYS A 218 5.10 -13.97 3.00
CA LYS A 218 4.59 -14.92 3.99
C LYS A 218 3.16 -15.38 3.66
N GLY A 219 2.27 -14.45 3.40
CA GLY A 219 0.89 -14.76 3.03
C GLY A 219 0.78 -15.46 1.67
N MET A 220 1.59 -15.07 0.67
CA MET A 220 1.63 -15.79 -0.61
C MET A 220 2.17 -17.20 -0.47
N ALA A 221 3.19 -17.43 0.36
CA ALA A 221 3.70 -18.78 0.64
C ALA A 221 2.60 -19.66 1.26
N ALA A 222 1.81 -19.13 2.18
CA ALA A 222 0.68 -19.84 2.76
C ALA A 222 -0.40 -20.16 1.70
N LEU A 223 -0.76 -19.23 0.84
CA LEU A 223 -1.71 -19.46 -0.26
C LEU A 223 -1.19 -20.49 -1.27
N LEU A 224 0.11 -20.48 -1.56
CA LEU A 224 0.76 -21.44 -2.46
C LEU A 224 0.76 -22.86 -1.85
N GLN A 225 1.10 -23.01 -0.57
CA GLN A 225 1.07 -24.29 0.15
C GLN A 225 -0.34 -24.89 0.18
N ARG A 226 -1.37 -24.04 0.22
CA ARG A 226 -2.78 -24.48 0.15
C ARG A 226 -3.24 -24.76 -1.28
N GLY A 227 -2.37 -24.59 -2.28
CA GLY A 227 -2.68 -24.83 -3.69
C GLY A 227 -3.67 -23.84 -4.31
N LEU A 228 -3.84 -22.64 -3.70
CA LEU A 228 -4.82 -21.64 -4.12
C LEU A 228 -4.29 -20.68 -5.17
N ILE A 229 -2.97 -20.56 -5.28
CA ILE A 229 -2.29 -19.72 -6.26
C ILE A 229 -1.28 -20.52 -7.07
N GLU A 230 -0.95 -20.02 -8.23
CA GLU A 230 0.11 -20.51 -9.12
C GLU A 230 1.16 -19.41 -9.29
N VAL A 231 2.42 -19.82 -9.34
CA VAL A 231 3.56 -18.93 -9.52
C VAL A 231 4.27 -19.30 -10.80
N SER A 232 4.52 -18.32 -11.66
CA SER A 232 5.27 -18.49 -12.91
C SER A 232 6.44 -17.53 -13.00
N ALA A 233 7.66 -18.03 -13.28
CA ALA A 233 8.81 -17.17 -13.55
C ALA A 233 8.57 -16.37 -14.83
N VAL A 234 9.01 -15.11 -14.83
CA VAL A 234 9.05 -14.29 -16.04
C VAL A 234 10.36 -14.61 -16.76
N ASP A 235 10.25 -15.31 -17.88
CA ASP A 235 11.43 -15.67 -18.67
C ASP A 235 12.05 -14.38 -19.25
N GLN A 236 13.26 -14.03 -18.85
CA GLN A 236 13.95 -12.80 -19.30
C GLN A 236 14.36 -12.88 -20.80
N GLY A 237 14.10 -14.01 -21.48
CA GLY A 237 14.36 -14.20 -22.90
C GLY A 237 13.18 -13.96 -23.83
N GLY A 238 11.97 -13.75 -23.31
CA GLY A 238 10.76 -13.59 -24.11
C GLY A 238 10.40 -12.12 -24.33
N ARG A 239 10.51 -11.63 -25.55
CA ARG A 239 9.79 -10.44 -26.02
C ARG A 239 8.36 -10.53 -25.51
N VAL A 240 8.00 -9.66 -24.58
CA VAL A 240 6.60 -9.47 -24.16
C VAL A 240 5.84 -9.14 -25.45
N ASP A 241 4.95 -10.04 -25.88
CA ASP A 241 4.10 -9.78 -27.05
C ASP A 241 3.22 -8.55 -26.74
N PRO A 242 3.46 -7.39 -27.40
CA PRO A 242 2.70 -6.17 -27.14
C PRO A 242 1.19 -6.36 -27.35
N ALA A 243 0.82 -7.33 -28.19
CA ALA A 243 -0.56 -7.72 -28.46
C ALA A 243 -1.21 -8.47 -27.28
N ARG A 244 -0.42 -9.08 -26.39
CA ARG A 244 -0.91 -9.73 -25.16
C ARG A 244 -1.20 -8.70 -24.08
N LEU A 245 -0.30 -7.73 -23.90
CA LEU A 245 -0.49 -6.59 -22.99
C LEU A 245 -1.73 -5.76 -23.38
N LEU A 246 -1.90 -5.50 -24.67
CA LEU A 246 -3.09 -4.81 -25.21
C LEU A 246 -4.37 -5.63 -25.00
N ARG A 247 -4.34 -6.94 -25.16
CA ARG A 247 -5.50 -7.82 -24.91
C ARG A 247 -5.89 -7.85 -23.43
N ASP A 248 -4.92 -7.91 -22.54
CA ASP A 248 -5.16 -7.93 -21.10
C ASP A 248 -5.65 -6.56 -20.60
N GLU A 249 -5.14 -5.47 -21.14
CA GLU A 249 -5.62 -4.11 -20.85
C GLU A 249 -7.03 -3.86 -21.40
N ILE A 250 -7.34 -4.35 -22.57
CA ILE A 250 -8.69 -4.27 -23.18
C ILE A 250 -9.69 -5.16 -22.42
N ALA A 251 -9.28 -6.37 -22.00
CA ALA A 251 -10.12 -7.25 -21.19
C ALA A 251 -10.39 -6.68 -19.80
N PHE A 252 -9.40 -6.02 -19.21
CA PHE A 252 -9.52 -5.33 -17.93
C PHE A 252 -10.47 -4.12 -18.04
N ARG A 253 -10.31 -3.27 -19.07
CA ARG A 253 -11.23 -2.14 -19.33
C ARG A 253 -12.66 -2.62 -19.58
N ARG A 254 -12.89 -3.67 -20.39
CA ARG A 254 -14.23 -4.23 -20.63
C ARG A 254 -14.92 -4.73 -19.36
N ARG A 255 -14.18 -5.33 -18.41
CA ARG A 255 -14.75 -5.75 -17.12
C ARG A 255 -15.16 -4.55 -16.26
N PHE A 256 -14.37 -3.50 -16.22
CA PHE A 256 -14.70 -2.28 -15.47
C PHE A 256 -15.84 -1.50 -16.10
N ASP A 257 -15.90 -1.42 -17.43
CA ASP A 257 -16.98 -0.74 -18.13
C ASP A 257 -18.31 -1.48 -17.99
N SER A 258 -18.31 -2.82 -17.97
CA SER A 258 -19.52 -3.60 -17.72
C SER A 258 -20.03 -3.45 -16.27
N ILE A 259 -19.12 -3.35 -15.27
CA ILE A 259 -19.51 -3.09 -13.88
C ILE A 259 -20.03 -1.66 -13.71
N ARG A 260 -19.41 -0.67 -14.35
CA ARG A 260 -19.92 0.72 -14.35
C ARG A 260 -21.26 0.82 -15.02
N LEU A 261 -21.48 0.19 -16.17
CA LEU A 261 -22.77 0.15 -16.87
C LEU A 261 -23.84 -0.51 -16.02
N ALA A 262 -23.54 -1.61 -15.32
CA ALA A 262 -24.47 -2.27 -14.42
C ALA A 262 -24.83 -1.38 -13.20
N LEU A 263 -23.85 -0.66 -12.63
CA LEU A 263 -24.09 0.28 -11.52
C LEU A 263 -24.92 1.50 -11.97
N TRP A 264 -24.65 2.05 -13.16
CA TRP A 264 -25.43 3.14 -13.73
C TRP A 264 -26.84 2.69 -14.09
N GLY A 265 -27.01 1.47 -14.61
CA GLY A 265 -28.32 0.87 -14.85
C GLY A 265 -29.12 0.70 -13.57
N ALA A 266 -28.52 0.17 -12.50
CA ALA A 266 -29.17 0.03 -11.20
C ALA A 266 -29.54 1.39 -10.57
N ALA A 267 -28.67 2.40 -10.68
CA ALA A 267 -28.95 3.75 -10.21
C ALA A 267 -30.09 4.42 -11.01
N ALA A 268 -30.14 4.22 -12.32
CA ALA A 268 -31.22 4.73 -13.16
C ALA A 268 -32.60 4.08 -12.83
N VAL A 269 -32.63 2.76 -12.58
CA VAL A 269 -33.85 2.05 -12.15
C VAL A 269 -34.28 2.54 -10.78
N ALA A 270 -33.35 2.70 -9.81
CA ALA A 270 -33.67 3.22 -8.49
C ALA A 270 -34.22 4.66 -8.54
N ALA A 271 -33.67 5.51 -9.40
CA ALA A 271 -34.13 6.88 -9.63
C ALA A 271 -35.54 6.88 -10.26
N ALA A 272 -35.80 6.01 -11.25
CA ALA A 272 -37.11 5.88 -11.88
C ALA A 272 -38.19 5.41 -10.89
N VAL A 273 -37.88 4.42 -10.05
CA VAL A 273 -38.77 3.93 -8.99
C VAL A 273 -39.04 5.04 -7.96
N TRP A 274 -38.03 5.80 -7.58
CA TRP A 274 -38.16 6.92 -6.63
C TRP A 274 -39.02 8.05 -7.20
N ILE A 275 -38.79 8.42 -8.48
CA ILE A 275 -39.61 9.45 -9.19
C ILE A 275 -41.06 8.97 -9.31
N HIS A 276 -41.29 7.71 -9.68
CA HIS A 276 -42.61 7.14 -9.78
C HIS A 276 -43.36 7.12 -8.44
N GLY A 277 -42.66 6.70 -7.36
CA GLY A 277 -43.16 6.76 -5.99
C GLY A 277 -43.50 8.18 -5.52
N ALA A 278 -42.62 9.15 -5.85
CA ALA A 278 -42.82 10.56 -5.53
C ALA A 278 -44.01 11.19 -6.27
N LEU A 279 -44.26 10.78 -7.52
CA LEU A 279 -45.41 11.20 -8.30
C LEU A 279 -46.71 10.63 -7.73
N LEU A 280 -46.73 9.36 -7.30
CA LEU A 280 -47.86 8.72 -6.65
C LEU A 280 -48.19 9.33 -5.28
N SER A 281 -47.14 9.67 -4.48
CA SER A 281 -47.31 10.26 -3.14
C SER A 281 -47.79 11.72 -3.15
N ARG A 282 -47.53 12.47 -4.23
CA ARG A 282 -47.91 13.88 -4.36
C ARG A 282 -49.34 14.11 -4.88
N GLY A 283 -50.15 13.07 -5.07
CA GLY A 283 -51.55 13.23 -5.45
C GLY A 283 -51.78 13.88 -6.82
N ALA A 284 -50.73 13.96 -7.67
CA ALA A 284 -50.81 14.60 -8.99
C ALA A 284 -51.75 13.85 -9.98
N PHE A 285 -52.12 12.64 -9.62
CA PHE A 285 -53.10 11.86 -10.43
C PHE A 285 -54.56 12.23 -10.17
N ARG A 286 -54.88 12.98 -9.11
CA ARG A 286 -56.26 13.41 -8.85
C ARG A 286 -56.72 14.55 -9.75
N THR A 287 -55.78 15.30 -10.36
CA THR A 287 -56.13 16.40 -11.27
C THR A 287 -56.26 15.95 -12.71
N PHE A 288 -55.75 14.78 -13.09
CA PHE A 288 -55.86 14.29 -14.48
C PHE A 288 -57.16 13.55 -14.74
N SER A 289 -57.72 12.85 -13.77
CA SER A 289 -59.05 12.23 -13.94
C SER A 289 -60.18 13.27 -14.00
N ALA A 290 -60.04 14.40 -13.31
CA ALA A 290 -61.01 15.50 -13.37
C ALA A 290 -61.00 16.26 -14.70
N TRP A 291 -59.99 16.06 -15.55
CA TRP A 291 -59.87 16.72 -16.86
C TRP A 291 -60.38 15.85 -18.00
N VAL A 292 -60.43 14.54 -17.81
CA VAL A 292 -60.98 13.58 -18.81
C VAL A 292 -62.50 13.51 -18.74
N ASP A 293 -63.14 13.84 -17.63
CA ASP A 293 -64.61 13.87 -17.49
C ASP A 293 -65.22 15.20 -17.94
N PHE A 294 -64.44 16.12 -18.51
CA PHE A 294 -64.92 17.41 -19.04
C PHE A 294 -64.80 17.58 -20.55
N PHE A 295 -64.45 16.46 -21.27
CA PHE A 295 -64.55 16.34 -22.73
C PHE A 295 -65.37 15.04 -23.08
#